data_4a0d4b5337c3c231b32515c42ce0b6c8
#
_entry.id   4a0d4b5337c3c231b32515c42ce0b6c8
#
_cell.length_a   1.000
_cell.length_b   1.000
_cell.length_c   1.000
_cell.angle_alpha   90.00
_cell.angle_beta   90.00
_cell.angle_gamma   90.00
#
_symmetry.space_group_name_H-M   'P 1'
#
loop_
_entity.id
_entity.type
_entity.pdbx_description
1 polymer ?
#
loop_
_entity_poly.entity_id
_entity_poly.type
_entity_poly.pdbx_seq_one_letter_code
_entity_poly.pdbx_strand_id
1 'polypeptide(L)'
;MGMERQVLFMKRIFLWLLSLLCLLGAMTSADAADQQAVNRRLGYFENTRTVLLLPAVYTRGGGEAADYVNREMNQIFRYPYYRTLDTADYAGKVYAPSELSRLADEAGADIVVMSVIQWRQWVYHRSFFMDADDIVETQATIDVYTYKKGEENTRDDRSRYWNREEEGMVRNRYILDDMMKQIFKTFPYKRVPTDIARNLSGETVVDHTPAATMSH
;
A
#
# COMPACT_ATOMS: atom_id res chain seq x y z
N MET A 1 -45.05 43.98 22.20
CA MET A 1 -44.78 42.73 22.94
C MET A 1 -44.15 41.60 22.05
N GLY A 2 -43.74 41.88 20.84
CA GLY A 2 -43.18 40.88 19.89
C GLY A 2 -41.66 40.87 19.71
N MET A 3 -41.00 41.99 19.97
CA MET A 3 -39.58 42.16 19.63
C MET A 3 -38.61 41.50 20.63
N GLU A 4 -38.95 41.42 21.89
CA GLU A 4 -38.12 40.77 22.91
C GLU A 4 -38.06 39.23 22.76
N ARG A 5 -39.14 38.62 22.30
CA ARG A 5 -39.17 37.16 22.06
C ARG A 5 -38.28 36.75 20.88
N GLN A 6 -38.16 37.57 19.85
CA GLN A 6 -37.28 37.27 18.70
C GLN A 6 -35.81 37.39 19.08
N VAL A 7 -35.43 38.35 19.90
CA VAL A 7 -34.04 38.51 20.36
C VAL A 7 -33.60 37.33 21.26
N LEU A 8 -34.52 36.83 22.11
CA LEU A 8 -34.25 35.68 22.96
C LEU A 8 -34.11 34.40 22.15
N PHE A 9 -34.89 34.22 21.09
CA PHE A 9 -34.83 33.07 20.19
C PHE A 9 -33.54 33.06 19.38
N MET A 10 -33.12 34.21 18.84
CA MET A 10 -31.83 34.33 18.12
C MET A 10 -30.63 34.07 19.03
N LYS A 11 -30.64 34.54 20.27
CA LYS A 11 -29.57 34.26 21.24
C LYS A 11 -29.46 32.76 21.56
N ARG A 12 -30.57 32.04 21.65
CA ARG A 12 -30.57 30.59 21.88
C ARG A 12 -30.02 29.82 20.68
N ILE A 13 -30.40 30.20 19.46
CA ILE A 13 -29.88 29.57 18.23
C ILE A 13 -28.38 29.82 18.12
N PHE A 14 -27.90 31.02 18.42
CA PHE A 14 -26.48 31.35 18.37
C PHE A 14 -25.67 30.56 19.40
N LEU A 15 -26.17 30.37 20.61
CA LEU A 15 -25.56 29.52 21.63
C LEU A 15 -25.51 28.06 21.23
N TRP A 16 -26.55 27.53 20.58
CA TRP A 16 -26.57 26.17 20.05
C TRP A 16 -25.57 25.96 18.91
N LEU A 17 -25.46 26.92 17.98
CA LEU A 17 -24.48 26.90 16.89
C LEU A 17 -23.04 27.00 17.42
N LEU A 18 -22.80 27.83 18.42
CA LEU A 18 -21.48 27.94 19.05
C LEU A 18 -21.08 26.65 19.77
N SER A 19 -22.03 26.01 20.47
CA SER A 19 -21.81 24.71 21.12
C SER A 19 -21.53 23.60 20.12
N LEU A 20 -22.23 23.57 18.97
CA LEU A 20 -22.01 22.61 17.89
C LEU A 20 -20.65 22.81 17.24
N LEU A 21 -20.21 24.03 17.05
CA LEU A 21 -18.90 24.39 16.50
C LEU A 21 -17.76 23.97 17.45
N CYS A 22 -17.92 24.11 18.75
CA CYS A 22 -16.97 23.63 19.75
C CYS A 22 -16.87 22.10 19.80
N LEU A 23 -18.01 21.39 19.62
CA LEU A 23 -18.02 19.92 19.55
C LEU A 23 -17.32 19.39 18.30
N LEU A 24 -17.52 20.03 17.15
CA LEU A 24 -16.83 19.66 15.90
C LEU A 24 -15.32 19.93 15.99
N GLY A 25 -14.90 21.01 16.64
CA GLY A 25 -13.47 21.31 16.86
C GLY A 25 -12.78 20.35 17.83
N ALA A 26 -13.51 19.77 18.79
CA ALA A 26 -12.96 18.81 19.75
C ALA A 26 -12.70 17.43 19.15
N MET A 27 -13.47 17.01 18.13
CA MET A 27 -13.28 15.72 17.47
C MET A 27 -12.01 15.66 16.60
N THR A 28 -11.65 16.77 15.94
CA THR A 28 -10.44 16.82 15.10
C THR A 28 -9.15 16.91 15.92
N SER A 29 -9.23 17.43 17.13
CA SER A 29 -8.07 17.54 18.03
C SER A 29 -7.74 16.24 18.80
N ALA A 30 -8.72 15.36 18.99
CA ALA A 30 -8.51 14.07 19.67
C ALA A 30 -7.65 13.11 18.82
N ASP A 31 -7.94 12.99 17.52
CA ASP A 31 -7.16 12.13 16.60
C ASP A 31 -5.71 12.61 16.45
N ALA A 32 -5.50 13.93 16.37
CA ALA A 32 -4.18 14.51 16.28
C ALA A 32 -3.37 14.33 17.58
N ALA A 33 -4.03 14.40 18.74
CA ALA A 33 -3.39 14.21 20.05
C ALA A 33 -3.03 12.74 20.29
N ASP A 34 -3.87 11.79 19.87
CA ASP A 34 -3.57 10.37 19.96
C ASP A 34 -2.42 9.98 19.03
N GLN A 35 -2.39 10.52 17.82
CA GLN A 35 -1.30 10.29 16.88
C GLN A 35 0.03 10.88 17.36
N GLN A 36 0.00 12.06 18.01
CA GLN A 36 1.16 12.66 18.66
C GLN A 36 1.62 11.89 19.91
N ALA A 37 0.69 11.32 20.67
CA ALA A 37 1.00 10.49 21.83
C ALA A 37 1.64 9.17 21.43
N VAL A 38 1.17 8.55 20.34
CA VAL A 38 1.76 7.35 19.74
C VAL A 38 3.17 7.67 19.22
N ASN A 39 3.35 8.78 18.51
CA ASN A 39 4.64 9.21 17.99
C ASN A 39 5.66 9.48 19.11
N ARG A 40 5.24 10.08 20.23
CA ARG A 40 6.11 10.30 21.40
C ARG A 40 6.55 9.00 22.09
N ARG A 41 5.68 8.00 22.15
CA ARG A 41 6.02 6.68 22.73
C ARG A 41 7.05 5.92 21.90
N LEU A 42 7.06 6.12 20.61
CA LEU A 42 7.95 5.42 19.67
C LEU A 42 9.27 6.17 19.40
N GLY A 43 9.37 7.43 19.79
CA GLY A 43 10.62 8.22 19.84
C GLY A 43 11.36 8.45 18.51
N TYR A 44 10.84 7.88 17.39
CA TYR A 44 11.57 7.82 16.12
C TYR A 44 10.83 8.38 14.91
N PHE A 45 9.57 8.85 15.05
CA PHE A 45 8.69 9.00 13.89
C PHE A 45 8.24 10.43 13.58
N GLU A 46 9.05 11.42 13.97
CA GLU A 46 8.83 12.82 13.56
C GLU A 46 8.96 13.00 12.03
N ASN A 47 9.55 12.01 11.33
CA ASN A 47 9.79 12.03 9.89
C ASN A 47 8.98 10.97 9.12
N THR A 48 7.74 10.71 9.51
CA THR A 48 6.86 9.85 8.71
C THR A 48 6.65 10.46 7.33
N ARG A 49 7.08 9.76 6.28
CA ARG A 49 6.94 10.23 4.89
C ARG A 49 5.57 9.89 4.35
N THR A 50 5.01 10.80 3.57
CA THR A 50 3.76 10.57 2.85
C THR A 50 4.03 9.83 1.54
N VAL A 51 3.22 8.79 1.27
CA VAL A 51 3.37 7.94 0.08
C VAL A 51 2.07 7.88 -0.69
N LEU A 52 2.11 8.23 -1.96
CA LEU A 52 1.05 7.95 -2.92
C LEU A 52 1.35 6.59 -3.57
N LEU A 53 0.69 5.54 -3.10
CA LEU A 53 0.83 4.20 -3.64
C LEU A 53 -0.28 3.97 -4.67
N LEU A 54 0.01 4.22 -5.95
CA LEU A 54 -0.95 4.06 -7.03
C LEU A 54 -1.37 2.59 -7.19
N PRO A 55 -2.66 2.32 -7.46
CA PRO A 55 -3.11 0.97 -7.80
C PRO A 55 -2.31 0.41 -8.98
N ALA A 56 -1.93 -0.86 -8.89
CA ALA A 56 -1.14 -1.50 -9.94
C ALA A 56 -1.90 -1.54 -11.26
N VAL A 57 -1.25 -1.13 -12.34
CA VAL A 57 -1.75 -1.24 -13.71
C VAL A 57 -1.37 -2.60 -14.26
N TYR A 58 -2.30 -3.30 -14.91
CA TYR A 58 -2.04 -4.65 -15.40
C TYR A 58 -2.68 -4.94 -16.76
N THR A 59 -2.08 -5.86 -17.50
CA THR A 59 -2.64 -6.41 -18.75
C THR A 59 -3.76 -7.42 -18.46
N ARG A 60 -4.59 -7.71 -19.44
CA ARG A 60 -5.65 -8.73 -19.33
C ARG A 60 -5.09 -10.05 -18.79
N GLY A 61 -5.69 -10.59 -17.74
CA GLY A 61 -5.24 -11.80 -17.05
C GLY A 61 -4.29 -11.54 -15.86
N GLY A 62 -3.80 -10.31 -15.69
CA GLY A 62 -2.86 -9.96 -14.62
C GLY A 62 -3.48 -9.52 -13.29
N GLY A 63 -4.79 -9.65 -13.11
CA GLY A 63 -5.47 -9.13 -11.91
C GLY A 63 -4.97 -9.76 -10.60
N GLU A 64 -4.82 -11.08 -10.56
CA GLU A 64 -4.27 -11.78 -9.39
C GLU A 64 -2.84 -11.31 -9.06
N ALA A 65 -2.03 -11.12 -10.10
CA ALA A 65 -0.67 -10.60 -9.93
C ALA A 65 -0.67 -9.16 -9.42
N ALA A 66 -1.59 -8.32 -9.91
CA ALA A 66 -1.76 -6.95 -9.43
C ALA A 66 -2.16 -6.89 -7.96
N ASP A 67 -3.11 -7.71 -7.55
CA ASP A 67 -3.53 -7.82 -6.14
C ASP A 67 -2.38 -8.30 -5.25
N TYR A 68 -1.58 -9.24 -5.75
CA TYR A 68 -0.39 -9.71 -5.04
C TYR A 68 0.63 -8.58 -4.85
N VAL A 69 0.99 -7.88 -5.93
CA VAL A 69 1.96 -6.78 -5.89
C VAL A 69 1.47 -5.64 -5.00
N ASN A 70 0.19 -5.26 -5.09
CA ASN A 70 -0.40 -4.25 -4.24
C ASN A 70 -0.28 -4.62 -2.74
N ARG A 71 -0.56 -5.89 -2.37
CA ARG A 71 -0.39 -6.35 -0.98
C ARG A 71 1.06 -6.26 -0.52
N GLU A 72 2.01 -6.68 -1.36
CA GLU A 72 3.44 -6.63 -1.04
C GLU A 72 3.93 -5.18 -0.84
N MET A 73 3.52 -4.26 -1.72
CA MET A 73 3.86 -2.84 -1.61
C MET A 73 3.23 -2.20 -0.36
N ASN A 74 1.99 -2.54 -0.04
CA ASN A 74 1.34 -2.09 1.19
C ASN A 74 2.03 -2.59 2.46
N GLN A 75 2.76 -3.71 2.42
CA GLN A 75 3.56 -4.18 3.55
C GLN A 75 4.84 -3.36 3.77
N ILE A 76 5.36 -2.72 2.73
CA ILE A 76 6.52 -1.85 2.82
C ILE A 76 6.12 -0.47 3.32
N PHE A 77 5.11 0.12 2.68
CA PHE A 77 4.68 1.49 2.95
C PHE A 77 3.64 1.54 4.07
N ARG A 78 4.05 1.12 5.26
CA ARG A 78 3.21 1.12 6.47
C ARG A 78 3.68 2.13 7.50
N TYR A 79 2.71 2.59 8.30
CA TYR A 79 3.03 3.27 9.54
C TYR A 79 3.96 2.38 10.40
N PRO A 80 4.94 2.92 11.11
CA PRO A 80 5.18 4.33 11.40
C PRO A 80 6.07 5.09 10.40
N TYR A 81 6.76 4.39 9.50
CA TYR A 81 7.72 5.05 8.60
C TYR A 81 7.05 5.77 7.43
N TYR A 82 5.86 5.29 7.06
CA TYR A 82 5.12 5.81 5.93
C TYR A 82 3.65 5.99 6.27
N ARG A 83 3.04 7.02 5.70
CA ARG A 83 1.59 7.26 5.69
C ARG A 83 1.13 7.24 4.24
N THR A 84 0.36 6.24 3.87
CA THR A 84 -0.24 6.15 2.55
C THR A 84 -1.36 7.16 2.40
N LEU A 85 -1.39 7.86 1.26
CA LEU A 85 -2.45 8.77 0.87
C LEU A 85 -3.59 7.99 0.21
N ASP A 86 -4.79 8.58 0.21
CA ASP A 86 -5.93 8.03 -0.52
C ASP A 86 -5.66 8.06 -2.03
N THR A 87 -6.03 6.99 -2.71
CA THR A 87 -5.81 6.81 -4.14
C THR A 87 -7.11 6.70 -4.95
N ALA A 88 -8.26 7.01 -4.36
CA ALA A 88 -9.55 6.92 -5.05
C ALA A 88 -9.60 7.75 -6.33
N ASP A 89 -9.02 8.95 -6.32
CA ASP A 89 -8.98 9.86 -7.47
C ASP A 89 -8.05 9.39 -8.60
N TYR A 90 -7.17 8.43 -8.33
CA TYR A 90 -6.18 7.89 -9.25
C TYR A 90 -6.57 6.51 -9.81
N ALA A 91 -7.60 5.89 -9.27
CA ALA A 91 -8.06 4.57 -9.67
C ALA A 91 -8.49 4.53 -11.15
N GLY A 92 -8.05 3.50 -11.87
CA GLY A 92 -8.36 3.29 -13.28
C GLY A 92 -7.64 4.21 -14.27
N LYS A 93 -6.76 5.10 -13.79
CA LYS A 93 -5.92 5.94 -14.63
C LYS A 93 -4.56 5.31 -14.86
N VAL A 94 -4.01 5.50 -16.04
CA VAL A 94 -2.66 5.06 -16.40
C VAL A 94 -1.78 6.29 -16.55
N TYR A 95 -0.65 6.28 -15.88
CA TYR A 95 0.31 7.39 -15.88
C TYR A 95 1.63 6.94 -16.52
N ALA A 96 2.32 7.87 -17.13
CA ALA A 96 3.70 7.64 -17.56
C ALA A 96 4.65 7.79 -16.35
N PRO A 97 5.78 7.08 -16.33
CA PRO A 97 6.78 7.24 -15.26
C PRO A 97 7.29 8.69 -15.11
N SER A 98 7.31 9.45 -16.18
CA SER A 98 7.68 10.88 -16.18
C SER A 98 6.66 11.80 -15.48
N GLU A 99 5.43 11.32 -15.25
CA GLU A 99 4.38 12.11 -14.58
C GLU A 99 4.40 11.98 -13.06
N LEU A 100 5.21 11.04 -12.52
CA LEU A 100 5.20 10.76 -11.09
C LEU A 100 5.64 11.96 -10.24
N SER A 101 6.55 12.80 -10.77
CA SER A 101 6.96 14.05 -10.10
C SER A 101 5.79 15.01 -9.95
N ARG A 102 5.02 15.20 -11.02
CA ARG A 102 3.82 16.05 -11.01
C ARG A 102 2.78 15.53 -10.03
N LEU A 103 2.56 14.21 -10.03
CA LEU A 103 1.62 13.57 -9.08
C LEU A 103 2.06 13.74 -7.63
N ALA A 104 3.37 13.70 -7.36
CA ALA A 104 3.91 13.95 -6.03
C ALA A 104 3.56 15.36 -5.53
N ASP A 105 3.69 16.35 -6.40
CA ASP A 105 3.39 17.75 -6.07
C ASP A 105 1.88 17.97 -5.89
N GLU A 106 1.06 17.40 -6.78
CA GLU A 106 -0.41 17.50 -6.73
C GLU A 106 -1.00 16.85 -5.47
N ALA A 107 -0.49 15.67 -5.09
CA ALA A 107 -0.96 14.95 -3.92
C ALA A 107 -0.30 15.38 -2.61
N GLY A 108 0.76 16.20 -2.67
CA GLY A 108 1.58 16.53 -1.51
C GLY A 108 2.34 15.31 -0.95
N ALA A 109 2.72 14.36 -1.83
CA ALA A 109 3.42 13.15 -1.45
C ALA A 109 4.94 13.33 -1.46
N ASP A 110 5.62 12.71 -0.51
CA ASP A 110 7.08 12.63 -0.50
C ASP A 110 7.60 11.55 -1.45
N ILE A 111 6.78 10.51 -1.66
CA ILE A 111 7.11 9.36 -2.50
C ILE A 111 5.87 8.98 -3.32
N VAL A 112 6.05 8.71 -4.61
CA VAL A 112 5.01 8.14 -5.48
C VAL A 112 5.51 6.79 -5.99
N VAL A 113 4.67 5.77 -5.88
CA VAL A 113 4.99 4.42 -6.35
C VAL A 113 3.92 3.97 -7.32
N MET A 114 4.33 3.46 -8.47
CA MET A 114 3.47 2.90 -9.50
C MET A 114 4.00 1.54 -9.94
N SER A 115 3.16 0.52 -9.90
CA SER A 115 3.49 -0.81 -10.38
C SER A 115 2.78 -1.10 -11.71
N VAL A 116 3.53 -1.62 -12.68
CA VAL A 116 2.99 -2.04 -13.98
C VAL A 116 3.27 -3.52 -14.16
N ILE A 117 2.22 -4.29 -14.43
CA ILE A 117 2.30 -5.74 -14.49
C ILE A 117 1.84 -6.21 -15.87
N GLN A 118 2.71 -6.93 -16.53
CA GLN A 118 2.40 -7.68 -17.73
C GLN A 118 2.41 -9.15 -17.38
N TRP A 119 1.26 -9.81 -17.54
CA TRP A 119 1.10 -11.22 -17.24
C TRP A 119 0.42 -11.90 -18.42
N ARG A 120 1.04 -12.93 -18.96
CA ARG A 120 0.51 -13.71 -20.09
C ARG A 120 0.78 -15.18 -19.84
N GLN A 121 -0.21 -16.00 -20.08
CA GLN A 121 -0.10 -17.45 -20.05
C GLN A 121 -0.74 -18.03 -21.30
N TRP A 122 -0.06 -18.99 -21.90
CA TRP A 122 -0.54 -19.76 -23.06
C TRP A 122 -0.54 -21.21 -22.71
N VAL A 123 -1.64 -21.91 -22.98
CA VAL A 123 -1.77 -23.34 -22.79
C VAL A 123 -1.57 -24.03 -24.15
N TYR A 124 -0.59 -24.90 -24.22
CA TYR A 124 -0.32 -25.74 -25.38
C TYR A 124 -0.84 -27.13 -25.10
N HIS A 125 -2.00 -27.47 -25.69
CA HIS A 125 -2.59 -28.80 -25.55
C HIS A 125 -1.74 -29.85 -26.25
N ARG A 126 -1.34 -30.87 -25.52
CA ARG A 126 -0.69 -32.03 -26.09
C ARG A 126 -1.71 -32.92 -26.78
N SER A 127 -1.25 -33.69 -27.78
CA SER A 127 -2.13 -34.56 -28.57
C SER A 127 -2.90 -35.52 -27.67
N PHE A 128 -4.17 -35.73 -27.99
CA PHE A 128 -5.13 -36.58 -27.30
C PHE A 128 -4.68 -38.05 -27.10
N PHE A 129 -3.65 -38.50 -27.82
CA PHE A 129 -3.10 -39.88 -27.73
C PHE A 129 -1.93 -40.01 -26.78
N MET A 130 -1.48 -38.94 -26.13
CA MET A 130 -0.45 -38.96 -25.12
C MET A 130 -1.08 -38.64 -23.77
N ASP A 131 -0.92 -39.53 -22.83
CA ASP A 131 -1.31 -39.36 -21.42
C ASP A 131 -0.32 -38.42 -20.73
N ALA A 132 -0.26 -37.17 -21.23
CA ALA A 132 0.69 -36.16 -20.81
C ALA A 132 -0.04 -34.84 -20.57
N ASP A 133 0.25 -34.18 -19.45
CA ASP A 133 -0.31 -32.87 -19.08
C ASP A 133 -0.02 -31.81 -20.15
N ASP A 134 -0.92 -30.86 -20.28
CA ASP A 134 -0.74 -29.69 -21.13
C ASP A 134 0.49 -28.88 -20.68
N ILE A 135 1.08 -28.15 -21.59
CA ILE A 135 2.18 -27.24 -21.29
C ILE A 135 1.66 -25.84 -21.16
N VAL A 136 1.97 -25.19 -20.06
CA VAL A 136 1.72 -23.77 -19.83
C VAL A 136 3.01 -22.97 -20.00
N GLU A 137 2.99 -22.04 -20.93
CA GLU A 137 4.05 -21.03 -21.04
C GLU A 137 3.59 -19.77 -20.29
N THR A 138 4.37 -19.37 -19.29
CA THR A 138 4.14 -18.14 -18.51
C THR A 138 5.20 -17.11 -18.88
N GLN A 139 4.76 -15.93 -19.26
CA GLN A 139 5.59 -14.74 -19.46
C GLN A 139 5.06 -13.62 -18.57
N ALA A 140 5.91 -13.12 -17.67
CA ALA A 140 5.54 -12.04 -16.76
C ALA A 140 6.63 -10.98 -16.67
N THR A 141 6.21 -9.73 -16.50
CA THR A 141 7.09 -8.60 -16.16
C THR A 141 6.41 -7.78 -15.08
N ILE A 142 7.15 -7.42 -14.06
CA ILE A 142 6.74 -6.47 -13.02
C ILE A 142 7.73 -5.32 -13.05
N ASP A 143 7.24 -4.12 -13.34
CA ASP A 143 7.99 -2.86 -13.29
C ASP A 143 7.46 -2.03 -12.12
N VAL A 144 8.35 -1.60 -11.24
CA VAL A 144 8.02 -0.72 -10.12
C VAL A 144 8.73 0.60 -10.32
N TYR A 145 7.96 1.62 -10.65
CA TYR A 145 8.45 2.99 -10.80
C TYR A 145 8.27 3.73 -9.49
N THR A 146 9.33 4.37 -9.03
CA THR A 146 9.32 5.13 -7.78
C THR A 146 9.92 6.51 -8.01
N TYR A 147 9.17 7.53 -7.65
CA TYR A 147 9.66 8.90 -7.58
C TYR A 147 9.71 9.35 -6.12
N LYS A 148 10.81 9.96 -5.74
CA LYS A 148 10.98 10.58 -4.43
C LYS A 148 11.17 12.08 -4.62
N LYS A 149 10.44 12.87 -3.86
CA LYS A 149 10.49 14.33 -3.94
C LYS A 149 11.90 14.85 -3.75
N GLY A 150 12.33 15.70 -4.69
CA GLY A 150 13.67 16.26 -4.73
C GLY A 150 14.70 15.43 -5.52
N GLU A 151 14.31 14.26 -6.02
CA GLU A 151 15.14 13.49 -6.97
C GLU A 151 14.81 13.93 -8.42
N GLU A 152 15.84 13.92 -9.26
CA GLU A 152 15.70 14.37 -10.66
C GLU A 152 15.01 13.31 -11.53
N ASN A 153 15.22 12.03 -11.21
CA ASN A 153 14.77 10.91 -12.02
C ASN A 153 13.87 9.97 -11.26
N THR A 154 12.91 9.39 -11.98
CA THR A 154 12.11 8.25 -11.49
C THR A 154 12.99 7.00 -11.55
N ARG A 155 13.02 6.25 -10.45
CA ARG A 155 13.69 4.96 -10.37
C ARG A 155 12.81 3.87 -10.97
N ASP A 156 13.42 2.91 -11.69
CA ASP A 156 12.79 1.72 -12.26
C ASP A 156 13.43 0.46 -11.66
N ASP A 157 12.65 -0.34 -10.95
CA ASP A 157 13.02 -1.66 -10.45
C ASP A 157 12.17 -2.71 -11.18
N ARG A 158 12.84 -3.62 -11.90
CA ARG A 158 12.18 -4.56 -12.83
C ARG A 158 12.52 -6.00 -12.52
N SER A 159 11.51 -6.88 -12.63
CA SER A 159 11.68 -8.32 -12.66
C SER A 159 10.97 -8.92 -13.87
N ARG A 160 11.57 -9.95 -14.43
CA ARG A 160 11.04 -10.69 -15.58
C ARG A 160 11.06 -12.17 -15.31
N TYR A 161 10.03 -12.86 -15.75
CA TYR A 161 9.90 -14.30 -15.68
C TYR A 161 9.45 -14.85 -17.03
N TRP A 162 10.04 -15.94 -17.46
CA TRP A 162 9.60 -16.74 -18.59
C TRP A 162 9.93 -18.19 -18.33
N ASN A 163 8.94 -19.06 -18.42
CA ASN A 163 9.13 -20.49 -18.29
C ASN A 163 8.00 -21.25 -18.99
N ARG A 164 8.28 -22.53 -19.28
CA ARG A 164 7.32 -23.53 -19.76
C ARG A 164 7.30 -24.70 -18.80
N GLU A 165 6.13 -24.99 -18.28
CA GLU A 165 5.93 -26.05 -17.27
C GLU A 165 4.69 -26.87 -17.62
N GLU A 166 4.62 -28.10 -17.13
CA GLU A 166 3.39 -28.88 -17.16
C GLU A 166 2.31 -28.19 -16.33
N GLU A 167 1.04 -28.21 -16.78
CA GLU A 167 -0.05 -27.44 -16.16
C GLU A 167 -0.16 -27.72 -14.66
N GLY A 168 -0.04 -28.98 -14.23
CA GLY A 168 -0.08 -29.36 -12.82
C GLY A 168 1.07 -28.83 -11.96
N MET A 169 2.15 -28.32 -12.59
CA MET A 169 3.32 -27.77 -11.90
C MET A 169 3.28 -26.24 -11.75
N VAL A 170 2.46 -25.56 -12.57
CA VAL A 170 2.40 -24.10 -12.57
C VAL A 170 1.81 -23.56 -11.27
N ARG A 171 2.57 -22.72 -10.59
CA ARG A 171 2.14 -22.07 -9.34
C ARG A 171 2.42 -20.58 -9.40
N ASN A 172 1.44 -19.82 -9.87
CA ASN A 172 1.52 -18.36 -10.04
C ASN A 172 2.06 -17.64 -8.80
N ARG A 173 1.65 -18.08 -7.61
CA ARG A 173 2.11 -17.48 -6.36
C ARG A 173 3.62 -17.58 -6.15
N TYR A 174 4.24 -18.72 -6.49
CA TYR A 174 5.70 -18.88 -6.36
C TYR A 174 6.45 -18.01 -7.37
N ILE A 175 5.91 -17.89 -8.59
CA ILE A 175 6.47 -17.02 -9.62
C ILE A 175 6.47 -15.57 -9.12
N LEU A 176 5.32 -15.10 -8.63
CA LEU A 176 5.16 -13.74 -8.08
C LEU A 176 6.07 -13.50 -6.88
N ASP A 177 6.17 -14.47 -5.99
CA ASP A 177 7.04 -14.40 -4.79
C ASP A 177 8.51 -14.23 -5.19
N ASP A 178 8.98 -15.01 -6.18
CA ASP A 178 10.35 -14.91 -6.67
C ASP A 178 10.60 -13.60 -7.41
N MET A 179 9.68 -13.16 -8.25
CA MET A 179 9.77 -11.87 -8.95
C MET A 179 9.83 -10.69 -7.97
N MET A 180 8.98 -10.68 -6.93
CA MET A 180 9.01 -9.63 -5.91
C MET A 180 10.28 -9.69 -5.05
N LYS A 181 10.80 -10.88 -4.74
CA LYS A 181 12.11 -11.02 -4.08
C LYS A 181 13.23 -10.42 -4.90
N GLN A 182 13.21 -10.57 -6.22
CA GLN A 182 14.21 -9.97 -7.11
C GLN A 182 14.11 -8.43 -7.05
N ILE A 183 12.92 -7.86 -7.14
CA ILE A 183 12.70 -6.41 -6.99
C ILE A 183 13.22 -5.93 -5.64
N PHE A 184 12.87 -6.60 -4.54
CA PHE A 184 13.25 -6.19 -3.19
C PHE A 184 14.75 -6.28 -2.87
N LYS A 185 15.54 -6.95 -3.69
CA LYS A 185 17.02 -6.92 -3.56
C LYS A 185 17.58 -5.52 -3.79
N THR A 186 17.03 -4.80 -4.76
CA THR A 186 17.50 -3.47 -5.18
C THR A 186 16.62 -2.34 -4.67
N PHE A 187 15.37 -2.63 -4.33
CA PHE A 187 14.39 -1.64 -3.88
C PHE A 187 14.83 -0.96 -2.58
N PRO A 188 14.87 0.38 -2.53
CA PRO A 188 15.48 1.10 -1.42
C PRO A 188 14.66 1.08 -0.13
N TYR A 189 13.38 0.74 -0.23
CA TYR A 189 12.47 0.72 0.91
C TYR A 189 12.36 -0.68 1.49
N LYS A 190 12.33 -0.78 2.82
CA LYS A 190 12.29 -2.07 3.52
C LYS A 190 10.92 -2.30 4.14
N ARG A 191 10.51 -3.56 4.29
CA ARG A 191 9.30 -3.93 5.01
C ARG A 191 9.41 -3.49 6.47
N VAL A 192 8.32 -2.92 6.98
CA VAL A 192 8.21 -2.67 8.42
C VAL A 192 8.08 -4.03 9.12
N PRO A 193 8.92 -4.34 10.13
CA PRO A 193 8.78 -5.57 10.90
C PRO A 193 7.37 -5.71 11.49
N THR A 194 6.82 -6.93 11.42
CA THR A 194 5.43 -7.21 11.83
C THR A 194 5.19 -6.91 13.31
N ASP A 195 6.18 -7.15 14.14
CA ASP A 195 6.18 -6.90 15.59
C ASP A 195 6.00 -5.41 15.91
N ILE A 196 6.70 -4.56 15.18
CA ILE A 196 6.54 -3.09 15.33
C ILE A 196 5.13 -2.68 14.90
N ALA A 197 4.63 -3.20 13.78
CA ALA A 197 3.29 -2.90 13.29
C ALA A 197 2.20 -3.36 14.28
N ARG A 198 2.35 -4.52 14.92
CA ARG A 198 1.42 -5.03 15.94
C ARG A 198 1.42 -4.19 17.21
N ASN A 199 2.62 -3.81 17.70
CA ASN A 199 2.74 -2.96 18.88
C ASN A 199 2.11 -1.58 18.68
N LEU A 200 2.03 -1.11 17.44
CA LEU A 200 1.41 0.16 17.07
C LEU A 200 -0.11 0.08 17.00
N SER A 201 -0.67 -1.09 16.65
CA SER A 201 -2.12 -1.31 16.62
C SER A 201 -2.73 -1.57 18.00
N GLY A 202 -1.91 -1.62 19.06
CA GLY A 202 -2.37 -1.91 20.42
C GLY A 202 -2.70 -3.39 20.67
N GLU A 203 -2.43 -4.27 19.71
CA GLU A 203 -2.54 -5.71 19.91
C GLU A 203 -1.38 -6.21 20.77
N THR A 204 -1.70 -6.80 21.91
CA THR A 204 -0.72 -7.43 22.80
C THR A 204 -0.04 -8.58 22.05
N VAL A 205 1.26 -8.50 21.84
CA VAL A 205 2.05 -9.60 21.29
C VAL A 205 2.08 -10.72 22.30
N VAL A 206 1.38 -11.80 22.03
CA VAL A 206 1.59 -13.08 22.74
C VAL A 206 2.89 -13.65 22.18
N ASP A 207 3.95 -13.58 22.97
CA ASP A 207 5.25 -14.12 22.62
C ASP A 207 5.18 -15.65 22.54
N HIS A 208 5.11 -16.17 21.32
CA HIS A 208 5.21 -17.60 21.03
C HIS A 208 6.65 -18.00 20.76
N THR A 209 7.59 -17.53 21.54
CA THR A 209 8.95 -18.09 21.52
C THR A 209 8.86 -19.53 22.03
N PRO A 210 9.11 -20.55 21.21
CA PRO A 210 9.16 -21.92 21.71
C PRO A 210 10.30 -22.00 22.71
N ALA A 211 10.00 -22.35 23.95
CA ALA A 211 10.98 -22.58 24.97
C ALA A 211 12.03 -23.57 24.42
N ALA A 212 13.27 -23.10 24.30
CA ALA A 212 14.40 -23.96 23.94
C ALA A 212 14.48 -25.06 24.97
N THR A 213 14.09 -26.28 24.58
CA THR A 213 14.29 -27.50 25.36
C THR A 213 15.80 -27.71 25.47
N MET A 214 16.38 -27.26 26.58
CA MET A 214 17.70 -27.71 26.98
C MET A 214 17.60 -29.20 27.34
N SER A 215 18.07 -30.04 26.42
CA SER A 215 18.36 -31.45 26.73
C SER A 215 19.67 -31.51 27.53
N HIS A 216 19.55 -32.01 28.73
CA HIS A 216 20.69 -32.47 29.51
C HIS A 216 21.17 -33.84 29.00
#